data_fe2fa7490dca4d6d97ce81b19c87eda8
#
_entry.id   fe2fa7490dca4d6d97ce81b19c87eda8
#
_cell.length_a   1.000
_cell.length_b   1.000
_cell.length_c   1.000
_cell.angle_alpha   90.00
_cell.angle_beta   90.00
_cell.angle_gamma   90.00
#
_symmetry.space_group_name_H-M   'P 1'
#
loop_
_entity.id
_entity.type
_entity.pdbx_description
1 polymer ?
#
loop_
_entity_poly.entity_id
_entity_poly.type
_entity_poly.pdbx_seq_one_letter_code
_entity_poly.pdbx_strand_id
1 'polypeptide(L)'
;GVYEVENGITVRELIELAGGIRGGETLKAIAFSGPSGGFTPAILPRGAWPRKIQRLLPANIEQVNILDLQMHINYFRLWDLMLGAGIVVYAQDADLVDQALACLRFYQTESCGKCVPCRIGSTKLAEIGGELAEGRLTRSELEELATETGPITELASTMASTAICGLGTVAPNPLMTLLRFFPEEVRRYARP
;
A
#
# COMPACT_ATOMS: atom_id res chain seq x y z
N GLY A 1 -6.89 -2.88 -19.19
CA GLY A 1 -7.86 -2.13 -20.02
C GLY A 1 -8.42 -0.92 -19.28
N VAL A 2 -9.31 -0.20 -19.93
CA VAL A 2 -10.11 0.87 -19.34
C VAL A 2 -11.56 0.40 -19.38
N TYR A 3 -12.22 0.47 -18.22
CA TYR A 3 -13.57 -0.06 -18.03
C TYR A 3 -14.46 1.04 -17.43
N GLU A 4 -15.64 1.22 -18.02
CA GLU A 4 -16.71 2.01 -17.44
C GLU A 4 -17.62 1.07 -16.65
N VAL A 5 -17.80 1.37 -15.35
CA VAL A 5 -18.56 0.51 -14.43
C VAL A 5 -19.49 1.36 -13.57
N GLU A 6 -20.55 0.74 -13.09
CA GLU A 6 -21.47 1.39 -12.14
C GLU A 6 -20.77 1.62 -10.80
N ASN A 7 -21.11 2.74 -10.15
CA ASN A 7 -20.63 3.02 -8.80
C ASN A 7 -21.21 2.01 -7.82
N GLY A 8 -20.35 1.36 -7.04
CA GLY A 8 -20.74 0.31 -6.11
C GLY A 8 -20.58 -1.12 -6.63
N ILE A 9 -20.05 -1.30 -7.85
CA ILE A 9 -19.56 -2.63 -8.30
C ILE A 9 -18.57 -3.17 -7.27
N THR A 10 -18.57 -4.46 -7.03
CA THR A 10 -17.57 -5.08 -6.15
C THR A 10 -16.19 -5.14 -6.81
N VAL A 11 -15.15 -5.20 -5.99
CA VAL A 11 -13.78 -5.42 -6.48
C VAL A 11 -13.69 -6.71 -7.29
N ARG A 12 -14.41 -7.75 -6.86
CA ARG A 12 -14.51 -9.05 -7.54
C ARG A 12 -15.03 -8.89 -8.97
N GLU A 13 -16.22 -8.29 -9.11
CA GLU A 13 -16.85 -8.09 -10.40
C GLU A 13 -15.97 -7.27 -11.35
N LEU A 14 -15.26 -6.25 -10.84
CA LEU A 14 -14.33 -5.47 -11.65
C LEU A 14 -13.15 -6.31 -12.14
N ILE A 15 -12.56 -7.15 -11.28
CA ILE A 15 -11.43 -8.02 -11.66
C ILE A 15 -11.90 -9.08 -12.67
N GLU A 16 -13.10 -9.66 -12.48
CA GLU A 16 -13.69 -10.61 -13.42
C GLU A 16 -13.96 -9.98 -14.79
N LEU A 17 -14.52 -8.75 -14.81
CA LEU A 17 -14.70 -7.96 -16.03
C LEU A 17 -13.37 -7.69 -16.75
N ALA A 18 -12.29 -7.52 -16.01
CA ALA A 18 -10.95 -7.30 -16.55
C ALA A 18 -10.26 -8.59 -17.07
N GLY A 19 -10.90 -9.74 -16.92
CA GLY A 19 -10.38 -11.05 -17.35
C GLY A 19 -9.76 -11.88 -16.24
N GLY A 20 -9.98 -11.49 -14.97
CA GLY A 20 -9.49 -12.22 -13.81
C GLY A 20 -8.03 -11.94 -13.47
N ILE A 21 -7.45 -12.78 -12.62
CA ILE A 21 -6.04 -12.73 -12.25
C ILE A 21 -5.22 -13.54 -13.25
N ARG A 22 -4.07 -12.99 -13.67
CA ARG A 22 -3.21 -13.63 -14.67
C ARG A 22 -2.87 -15.07 -14.28
N GLY A 23 -3.03 -15.99 -15.22
CA GLY A 23 -2.71 -17.40 -15.03
C GLY A 23 -3.66 -18.18 -14.12
N GLY A 24 -4.78 -17.57 -13.67
CA GLY A 24 -5.69 -18.19 -12.70
C GLY A 24 -5.11 -18.26 -11.28
N GLU A 25 -4.06 -17.50 -11.02
CA GLU A 25 -3.40 -17.39 -9.72
C GLU A 25 -4.32 -16.81 -8.64
N THR A 26 -3.96 -17.02 -7.39
CA THR A 26 -4.64 -16.38 -6.27
C THR A 26 -4.24 -14.92 -6.11
N LEU A 27 -5.16 -14.10 -5.61
CA LEU A 27 -4.90 -12.70 -5.28
C LEU A 27 -3.95 -12.59 -4.08
N LYS A 28 -2.88 -11.83 -4.23
CA LYS A 28 -1.98 -11.44 -3.14
C LYS A 28 -2.32 -10.07 -2.58
N ALA A 29 -2.35 -9.09 -3.47
CA ALA A 29 -2.61 -7.70 -3.09
C ALA A 29 -3.26 -6.92 -4.23
N ILE A 30 -3.86 -5.78 -3.89
CA ILE A 30 -4.35 -4.79 -4.84
C ILE A 30 -3.80 -3.42 -4.46
N ALA A 31 -3.29 -2.68 -5.44
CA ALA A 31 -3.02 -1.25 -5.30
C ALA A 31 -4.18 -0.46 -5.92
N PHE A 32 -5.06 0.05 -5.08
CA PHE A 32 -6.13 0.97 -5.48
C PHE A 32 -5.54 2.38 -5.62
N SER A 33 -5.69 2.99 -6.78
CA SER A 33 -5.02 4.26 -7.13
C SER A 33 -3.53 4.10 -7.52
N GLY A 34 -3.15 2.93 -8.03
CA GLY A 34 -1.76 2.65 -8.41
C GLY A 34 -0.79 2.83 -7.23
N PRO A 35 0.40 3.41 -7.44
CA PRO A 35 1.39 3.60 -6.38
C PRO A 35 0.86 4.37 -5.17
N SER A 36 -0.10 5.29 -5.38
CA SER A 36 -0.67 6.13 -4.31
C SER A 36 -1.42 5.35 -3.24
N GLY A 37 -2.04 4.22 -3.61
CA GLY A 37 -2.83 3.38 -2.71
C GLY A 37 -1.98 2.46 -1.83
N GLY A 38 -0.73 2.22 -2.21
CA GLY A 38 0.08 1.17 -1.61
C GLY A 38 -0.51 -0.22 -1.85
N PHE A 39 -0.20 -1.17 -1.00
CA PHE A 39 -0.62 -2.57 -1.15
C PHE A 39 -1.71 -2.93 -0.13
N THR A 40 -2.89 -3.28 -0.61
CA THR A 40 -3.98 -3.81 0.21
C THR A 40 -4.00 -5.33 0.06
N PRO A 41 -3.91 -6.12 1.14
CA PRO A 41 -3.89 -7.58 1.04
C PRO A 41 -5.26 -8.12 0.62
N ALA A 42 -5.27 -9.32 0.01
CA ALA A 42 -6.50 -10.02 -0.37
C ALA A 42 -7.45 -10.24 0.81
N ILE A 43 -6.89 -10.53 1.98
CA ILE A 43 -7.62 -10.71 3.23
C ILE A 43 -7.16 -9.67 4.26
N LEU A 44 -8.09 -8.90 4.76
CA LEU A 44 -7.87 -7.93 5.83
C LEU A 44 -8.27 -8.56 7.18
N PRO A 45 -7.32 -8.93 8.04
CA PRO A 45 -7.63 -9.45 9.37
C PRO A 45 -8.16 -8.32 10.28
N ARG A 46 -9.00 -8.67 11.26
CA ARG A 46 -9.66 -7.71 12.16
C ARG A 46 -8.68 -6.75 12.84
N GLY A 47 -7.49 -7.23 13.23
CA GLY A 47 -6.46 -6.40 13.86
C GLY A 47 -5.91 -5.27 12.96
N ALA A 48 -6.05 -5.42 11.64
CA ALA A 48 -5.63 -4.40 10.67
C ALA A 48 -6.75 -3.40 10.32
N TRP A 49 -7.98 -3.58 10.83
CA TRP A 49 -9.09 -2.69 10.50
C TRP A 49 -8.99 -1.35 11.24
N PRO A 50 -9.50 -0.27 10.63
CA PRO A 50 -9.71 0.99 11.34
C PRO A 50 -10.62 0.79 12.56
N ARG A 51 -10.36 1.47 13.67
CA ARG A 51 -11.17 1.36 14.90
C ARG A 51 -12.67 1.61 14.65
N LYS A 52 -13.02 2.49 13.72
CA LYS A 52 -14.41 2.77 13.32
C LYS A 52 -15.09 1.53 12.72
N ILE A 53 -14.39 0.76 11.89
CA ILE A 53 -14.90 -0.48 11.29
C ILE A 53 -15.01 -1.59 12.35
N GLN A 54 -14.03 -1.71 13.23
CA GLN A 54 -14.07 -2.70 14.32
C GLN A 54 -15.29 -2.51 15.24
N ARG A 55 -15.78 -1.26 15.38
CA ARG A 55 -16.99 -0.93 16.17
C ARG A 55 -18.29 -1.16 15.41
N LEU A 56 -18.27 -1.05 14.08
CA LEU A 56 -19.44 -1.21 13.23
C LEU A 56 -19.76 -2.67 12.93
N LEU A 57 -18.74 -3.50 12.77
CA LEU A 57 -18.92 -4.90 12.40
C LEU A 57 -19.03 -5.80 13.63
N PRO A 58 -19.86 -6.85 13.58
CA PRO A 58 -19.99 -7.83 14.65
C PRO A 58 -18.66 -8.44 15.09
N ALA A 59 -18.54 -8.78 16.38
CA ALA A 59 -17.29 -9.28 16.96
C ALA A 59 -16.85 -10.64 16.39
N ASN A 60 -17.77 -11.44 15.89
CA ASN A 60 -17.51 -12.74 15.28
C ASN A 60 -16.94 -12.69 13.86
N ILE A 61 -16.84 -11.50 13.26
CA ILE A 61 -16.17 -11.34 11.97
C ILE A 61 -14.69 -11.07 12.22
N GLU A 62 -13.84 -12.03 11.87
CA GLU A 62 -12.40 -12.00 12.12
C GLU A 62 -11.59 -11.44 10.96
N GLN A 63 -12.14 -11.49 9.74
CA GLN A 63 -11.48 -11.03 8.53
C GLN A 63 -12.48 -10.60 7.47
N VAL A 64 -12.03 -9.79 6.53
CA VAL A 64 -12.80 -9.37 5.35
C VAL A 64 -11.97 -9.66 4.09
N ASN A 65 -12.62 -10.26 3.09
CA ASN A 65 -12.03 -10.40 1.77
C ASN A 65 -12.18 -9.08 1.01
N ILE A 66 -11.06 -8.53 0.52
CA ILE A 66 -11.06 -7.27 -0.20
C ILE A 66 -11.91 -7.32 -1.49
N LEU A 67 -12.05 -8.52 -2.08
CA LEU A 67 -12.85 -8.73 -3.28
C LEU A 67 -14.35 -8.44 -3.08
N ASP A 68 -14.82 -8.52 -1.84
CA ASP A 68 -16.24 -8.33 -1.50
C ASP A 68 -16.57 -6.87 -1.17
N LEU A 69 -15.56 -5.98 -1.16
CA LEU A 69 -15.79 -4.55 -0.95
C LEU A 69 -16.41 -3.90 -2.19
N GLN A 70 -17.39 -3.04 -1.96
CA GLN A 70 -17.97 -2.21 -3.00
C GLN A 70 -17.03 -1.05 -3.34
N MET A 71 -16.82 -0.83 -4.62
CA MET A 71 -15.99 0.25 -5.14
C MET A 71 -16.75 1.58 -5.07
N HIS A 72 -16.76 2.15 -3.89
CA HIS A 72 -17.38 3.43 -3.59
C HIS A 72 -16.46 4.25 -2.69
N ILE A 73 -16.22 5.51 -3.03
CA ILE A 73 -15.24 6.37 -2.33
C ILE A 73 -15.49 6.47 -0.82
N ASN A 74 -16.75 6.55 -0.39
CA ASN A 74 -17.09 6.63 1.03
C ASN A 74 -16.84 5.31 1.76
N TYR A 75 -17.03 4.17 1.08
CA TYR A 75 -16.70 2.85 1.63
C TYR A 75 -15.20 2.72 1.83
N PHE A 76 -14.40 3.05 0.82
CA PHE A 76 -12.94 3.00 0.93
C PHE A 76 -12.41 3.93 2.02
N ARG A 77 -12.97 5.13 2.17
CA ARG A 77 -12.64 6.05 3.28
C ARG A 77 -12.98 5.49 4.66
N LEU A 78 -14.05 4.69 4.78
CA LEU A 78 -14.35 4.01 6.04
C LEU A 78 -13.28 2.97 6.41
N TRP A 79 -12.68 2.33 5.42
CA TRP A 79 -11.60 1.36 5.59
C TRP A 79 -10.20 1.98 5.66
N ASP A 80 -10.09 3.31 5.61
CA ASP A 80 -8.83 4.05 5.46
C ASP A 80 -8.01 3.55 4.26
N LEU A 81 -8.72 3.18 3.18
CA LEU A 81 -8.14 2.77 1.90
C LEU A 81 -8.31 3.90 0.89
N MET A 82 -7.36 3.98 -0.02
CA MET A 82 -7.47 4.87 -1.18
C MET A 82 -8.29 4.20 -2.27
N LEU A 83 -9.02 5.02 -3.04
CA LEU A 83 -9.69 4.58 -4.26
C LEU A 83 -9.39 5.60 -5.36
N GLY A 84 -8.80 5.12 -6.43
CA GLY A 84 -8.57 5.88 -7.67
C GLY A 84 -8.78 4.98 -8.88
N ALA A 85 -8.74 5.56 -10.07
CA ALA A 85 -9.01 4.86 -11.32
C ALA A 85 -7.91 3.86 -11.73
N GLY A 86 -6.68 4.08 -11.28
CA GLY A 86 -5.57 3.15 -11.57
C GLY A 86 -5.57 2.00 -10.56
N ILE A 87 -5.91 0.79 -11.00
CA ILE A 87 -5.95 -0.40 -10.14
C ILE A 87 -4.94 -1.42 -10.66
N VAL A 88 -4.05 -1.86 -9.78
CA VAL A 88 -3.06 -2.90 -10.08
C VAL A 88 -3.33 -4.11 -9.20
N VAL A 89 -3.47 -5.27 -9.83
CA VAL A 89 -3.74 -6.55 -9.18
C VAL A 89 -2.45 -7.36 -9.15
N TYR A 90 -2.02 -7.77 -7.97
CA TYR A 90 -0.82 -8.59 -7.75
C TYR A 90 -1.23 -10.03 -7.46
N ALA A 91 -0.74 -10.95 -8.28
CA ALA A 91 -0.89 -12.39 -8.07
C ALA A 91 0.06 -12.88 -6.96
N GLN A 92 -0.14 -14.11 -6.51
CA GLN A 92 0.59 -14.68 -5.37
C GLN A 92 2.11 -14.73 -5.58
N ASP A 93 2.57 -14.85 -6.82
CA ASP A 93 3.97 -14.90 -7.21
C ASP A 93 4.66 -13.52 -7.27
N ALA A 94 3.88 -12.42 -7.19
CA ALA A 94 4.44 -11.06 -7.25
C ALA A 94 5.34 -10.76 -6.05
N ASP A 95 6.50 -10.18 -6.31
CA ASP A 95 7.42 -9.68 -5.30
C ASP A 95 7.02 -8.24 -4.91
N LEU A 96 6.41 -8.07 -3.73
CA LEU A 96 5.94 -6.77 -3.30
C LEU A 96 7.06 -5.84 -2.80
N VAL A 97 8.22 -6.37 -2.42
CA VAL A 97 9.40 -5.55 -2.06
C VAL A 97 9.93 -4.86 -3.31
N ASP A 98 10.08 -5.60 -4.40
CA ASP A 98 10.51 -5.05 -5.70
C ASP A 98 9.49 -4.04 -6.23
N GLN A 99 8.19 -4.35 -6.14
CA GLN A 99 7.12 -3.44 -6.54
C GLN A 99 7.08 -2.17 -5.70
N ALA A 100 7.33 -2.27 -4.39
CA ALA A 100 7.43 -1.10 -3.53
C ALA A 100 8.60 -0.21 -3.93
N LEU A 101 9.78 -0.80 -4.15
CA LEU A 101 10.96 -0.07 -4.61
C LEU A 101 10.70 0.65 -5.95
N ALA A 102 10.05 -0.03 -6.90
CA ALA A 102 9.66 0.59 -8.17
C ALA A 102 8.74 1.81 -7.95
N CYS A 103 7.76 1.71 -7.05
CA CYS A 103 6.89 2.83 -6.68
C CYS A 103 7.66 3.99 -6.02
N LEU A 104 8.57 3.68 -5.09
CA LEU A 104 9.36 4.70 -4.40
C LEU A 104 10.30 5.45 -5.37
N ARG A 105 10.94 4.73 -6.29
CA ARG A 105 11.75 5.33 -7.37
C ARG A 105 10.91 6.20 -8.30
N PHE A 106 9.69 5.78 -8.61
CA PHE A 106 8.74 6.61 -9.36
C PHE A 106 8.50 7.94 -8.63
N TYR A 107 8.17 7.93 -7.34
CA TYR A 107 7.95 9.16 -6.58
C TYR A 107 9.19 10.04 -6.48
N GLN A 108 10.37 9.46 -6.35
CA GLN A 108 11.64 10.19 -6.36
C GLN A 108 11.85 10.89 -7.71
N THR A 109 11.62 10.19 -8.82
CA THR A 109 11.84 10.71 -10.18
C THR A 109 10.82 11.78 -10.57
N GLU A 110 9.55 11.58 -10.19
CA GLU A 110 8.44 12.48 -10.54
C GLU A 110 8.31 13.67 -9.57
N SER A 111 9.11 13.73 -8.52
CA SER A 111 9.14 14.88 -7.63
C SER A 111 9.61 16.12 -8.38
N CYS A 112 8.75 17.16 -8.44
CA CYS A 112 9.12 18.43 -9.06
C CYS A 112 10.20 19.22 -8.29
N GLY A 113 10.60 18.76 -7.10
CA GLY A 113 11.63 19.34 -6.27
C GLY A 113 11.24 20.63 -5.52
N LYS A 114 10.01 21.14 -5.71
CA LYS A 114 9.60 22.44 -5.16
C LYS A 114 9.54 22.47 -3.64
N CYS A 115 8.87 21.50 -3.01
CA CYS A 115 8.76 21.46 -1.55
C CYS A 115 9.78 20.48 -0.93
N VAL A 116 10.39 20.92 0.17
CA VAL A 116 11.44 20.16 0.87
C VAL A 116 10.97 18.76 1.30
N PRO A 117 9.79 18.61 1.95
CA PRO A 117 9.36 17.31 2.43
C PRO A 117 9.22 16.26 1.31
N CYS A 118 8.70 16.65 0.15
CA CYS A 118 8.62 15.75 -1.00
C CYS A 118 10.02 15.48 -1.59
N ARG A 119 10.81 16.51 -1.88
CA ARG A 119 12.13 16.36 -2.50
C ARG A 119 13.06 15.47 -1.69
N ILE A 120 13.18 15.74 -0.39
CA ILE A 120 14.07 14.98 0.50
C ILE A 120 13.42 13.65 0.90
N GLY A 121 12.13 13.67 1.23
CA GLY A 121 11.42 12.49 1.71
C GLY A 121 11.33 11.39 0.65
N SER A 122 10.99 11.71 -0.60
CA SER A 122 10.94 10.69 -1.67
C SER A 122 12.31 10.06 -1.93
N THR A 123 13.40 10.85 -1.83
CA THR A 123 14.78 10.33 -1.92
C THR A 123 15.07 9.37 -0.78
N LYS A 124 14.77 9.75 0.46
CA LYS A 124 15.00 8.90 1.63
C LYS A 124 14.20 7.60 1.59
N LEU A 125 12.93 7.67 1.18
CA LEU A 125 12.10 6.47 1.02
C LEU A 125 12.67 5.53 -0.05
N ALA A 126 13.16 6.06 -1.18
CA ALA A 126 13.78 5.26 -2.23
C ALA A 126 15.11 4.64 -1.78
N GLU A 127 15.93 5.34 -0.96
CA GLU A 127 17.13 4.81 -0.34
C GLU A 127 16.80 3.63 0.58
N ILE A 128 15.86 3.81 1.53
CA ILE A 128 15.42 2.75 2.46
C ILE A 128 14.84 1.54 1.70
N GLY A 129 13.99 1.79 0.70
CA GLY A 129 13.46 0.72 -0.14
C GLY A 129 14.55 -0.04 -0.91
N GLY A 130 15.59 0.66 -1.37
CA GLY A 130 16.76 0.08 -2.02
C GLY A 130 17.58 -0.77 -1.04
N GLU A 131 17.85 -0.28 0.15
CA GLU A 131 18.56 -1.03 1.20
C GLU A 131 17.82 -2.30 1.61
N LEU A 132 16.49 -2.22 1.70
CA LEU A 132 15.64 -3.39 1.94
C LEU A 132 15.78 -4.40 0.80
N ALA A 133 15.54 -3.99 -0.45
CA ALA A 133 15.55 -4.87 -1.61
C ALA A 133 16.93 -5.53 -1.86
N GLU A 134 18.03 -4.85 -1.50
CA GLU A 134 19.38 -5.36 -1.58
C GLU A 134 19.79 -6.21 -0.36
N GLY A 135 18.91 -6.43 0.61
CA GLY A 135 19.19 -7.19 1.81
C GLY A 135 20.25 -6.55 2.70
N ARG A 136 20.34 -5.23 2.74
CA ARG A 136 21.34 -4.50 3.56
C ARG A 136 20.85 -4.23 4.97
N LEU A 137 19.55 -4.19 5.20
CA LEU A 137 18.97 -4.00 6.53
C LEU A 137 18.96 -5.29 7.34
N THR A 138 19.30 -5.19 8.61
CA THR A 138 19.10 -6.27 9.58
C THR A 138 17.64 -6.30 10.06
N ARG A 139 17.21 -7.41 10.67
CA ARG A 139 15.87 -7.51 11.27
C ARG A 139 15.64 -6.46 12.33
N SER A 140 16.63 -6.19 13.16
CA SER A 140 16.53 -5.17 14.22
C SER A 140 16.37 -3.77 13.66
N GLU A 141 17.17 -3.38 12.65
CA GLU A 141 17.04 -2.09 11.97
C GLU A 141 15.67 -1.94 11.31
N LEU A 142 15.18 -3.00 10.66
CA LEU A 142 13.87 -2.99 10.04
C LEU A 142 12.74 -2.80 11.05
N GLU A 143 12.81 -3.51 12.19
CA GLU A 143 11.83 -3.36 13.27
C GLU A 143 11.85 -1.95 13.84
N GLU A 144 13.01 -1.35 14.06
CA GLU A 144 13.15 0.03 14.52
C GLU A 144 12.58 1.04 13.53
N LEU A 145 12.90 0.89 12.24
CA LEU A 145 12.39 1.76 11.17
C LEU A 145 10.86 1.69 11.03
N ALA A 146 10.26 0.53 11.29
CA ALA A 146 8.84 0.23 11.08
C ALA A 146 7.94 0.50 12.30
N THR A 147 8.49 0.95 13.44
CA THR A 147 7.70 1.24 14.63
C THR A 147 6.71 2.39 14.41
N GLU A 148 5.68 2.50 15.26
CA GLU A 148 4.70 3.60 15.20
C GLU A 148 5.35 4.99 15.36
N THR A 149 6.48 5.08 16.02
CA THR A 149 7.29 6.29 16.20
C THR A 149 8.63 6.21 15.46
N GLY A 150 8.79 5.25 14.57
CA GLY A 150 10.03 5.04 13.83
C GLY A 150 10.23 6.06 12.70
N PRO A 151 11.47 6.14 12.21
CA PRO A 151 11.87 7.13 11.20
C PRO A 151 11.00 7.12 9.93
N ILE A 152 10.53 5.95 9.48
CA ILE A 152 9.64 5.87 8.31
C ILE A 152 8.28 6.50 8.62
N THR A 153 7.73 6.24 9.81
CA THR A 153 6.42 6.79 10.23
C THR A 153 6.50 8.30 10.43
N GLU A 154 7.57 8.80 11.05
CA GLU A 154 7.79 10.25 11.20
C GLU A 154 7.95 10.93 9.84
N LEU A 155 8.74 10.35 8.94
CA LEU A 155 8.92 10.86 7.58
C LEU A 155 7.59 10.90 6.82
N ALA A 156 6.81 9.81 6.88
CA ALA A 156 5.50 9.70 6.25
C ALA A 156 4.53 10.76 6.80
N SER A 157 4.47 10.93 8.12
CA SER A 157 3.63 11.94 8.77
C SER A 157 4.03 13.36 8.36
N THR A 158 5.34 13.64 8.33
CA THR A 158 5.87 14.93 7.89
C THR A 158 5.50 15.21 6.44
N MET A 159 5.71 14.24 5.55
CA MET A 159 5.35 14.38 4.12
C MET A 159 3.85 14.58 3.94
N ALA A 160 3.02 13.79 4.63
CA ALA A 160 1.56 13.90 4.55
C ALA A 160 1.05 15.28 5.00
N SER A 161 1.69 15.89 6.03
CA SER A 161 1.25 17.15 6.64
C SER A 161 1.79 18.39 5.93
N THR A 162 2.94 18.30 5.27
CA THR A 162 3.70 19.48 4.80
C THR A 162 4.02 19.49 3.32
N ALA A 163 3.80 18.39 2.58
CA ALA A 163 3.93 18.40 1.13
C ALA A 163 2.80 19.21 0.48
N ILE A 164 3.14 19.98 -0.56
CA ILE A 164 2.19 20.92 -1.21
C ILE A 164 1.10 20.18 -2.02
N CYS A 165 1.41 19.00 -2.56
CA CYS A 165 0.51 18.28 -3.46
C CYS A 165 0.44 16.79 -3.14
N GLY A 166 -0.53 16.11 -3.78
CA GLY A 166 -0.80 14.68 -3.61
C GLY A 166 0.41 13.78 -3.83
N LEU A 167 1.33 14.14 -4.74
CA LEU A 167 2.51 13.32 -5.00
C LEU A 167 3.33 13.10 -3.71
N GLY A 168 3.66 14.20 -3.02
CA GLY A 168 4.45 14.11 -1.80
C GLY A 168 3.69 13.50 -0.62
N THR A 169 2.37 13.75 -0.51
CA THR A 169 1.58 13.25 0.63
C THR A 169 1.36 11.73 0.58
N VAL A 170 1.38 11.11 -0.61
CA VAL A 170 1.13 9.68 -0.78
C VAL A 170 2.37 8.83 -1.08
N ALA A 171 3.50 9.48 -1.34
CA ALA A 171 4.76 8.79 -1.65
C ALA A 171 5.19 7.73 -0.62
N PRO A 172 4.91 7.87 0.70
CA PRO A 172 5.23 6.85 1.68
C PRO A 172 4.37 5.58 1.61
N ASN A 173 3.16 5.66 1.01
CA ASN A 173 2.16 4.60 1.10
C ASN A 173 2.65 3.21 0.64
N PRO A 174 3.42 3.06 -0.45
CA PRO A 174 3.93 1.75 -0.85
C PRO A 174 4.76 1.07 0.24
N LEU A 175 5.69 1.79 0.86
CA LEU A 175 6.53 1.25 1.93
C LEU A 175 5.74 1.02 3.22
N MET A 176 4.91 1.99 3.63
CA MET A 176 4.10 1.89 4.84
C MET A 176 3.13 0.70 4.80
N THR A 177 2.46 0.49 3.67
CA THR A 177 1.52 -0.63 3.53
C THR A 177 2.23 -1.98 3.38
N LEU A 178 3.38 -2.02 2.72
CA LEU A 178 4.24 -3.19 2.66
C LEU A 178 4.65 -3.66 4.06
N LEU A 179 5.22 -2.76 4.86
CA LEU A 179 5.64 -3.05 6.24
C LEU A 179 4.47 -3.48 7.12
N ARG A 180 3.31 -2.84 6.96
CA ARG A 180 2.11 -3.11 7.76
C ARG A 180 1.47 -4.45 7.43
N PHE A 181 1.31 -4.77 6.15
CA PHE A 181 0.48 -5.88 5.72
C PHE A 181 1.27 -7.12 5.28
N PHE A 182 2.55 -6.95 4.95
CA PHE A 182 3.39 -8.02 4.42
C PHE A 182 4.72 -8.18 5.18
N PRO A 183 4.70 -8.16 6.54
CA PRO A 183 5.93 -8.20 7.34
C PRO A 183 6.75 -9.46 7.08
N GLU A 184 6.11 -10.61 6.82
CA GLU A 184 6.83 -11.86 6.54
C GLU A 184 7.58 -11.82 5.20
N GLU A 185 7.04 -11.12 4.20
CA GLU A 185 7.72 -10.92 2.94
C GLU A 185 8.94 -10.01 3.09
N VAL A 186 8.77 -8.93 3.82
CA VAL A 186 9.84 -7.98 4.15
C VAL A 186 10.97 -8.66 4.94
N ARG A 187 10.64 -9.50 5.93
CA ARG A 187 11.63 -10.23 6.73
C ARG A 187 12.51 -11.17 5.92
N ARG A 188 12.04 -11.67 4.78
CA ARG A 188 12.85 -12.51 3.88
C ARG A 188 14.02 -11.75 3.24
N TYR A 189 13.90 -10.45 3.12
CA TYR A 189 14.95 -9.57 2.61
C TYR A 189 15.90 -9.08 3.71
N ALA A 190 15.51 -9.11 4.98
CA ALA A 190 16.33 -8.65 6.08
C ALA A 190 17.39 -9.69 6.46
N ARG A 191 18.60 -9.20 6.74
CA ARG A 191 19.67 -10.04 7.30
C ARG A 191 19.32 -10.47 8.74
N PRO A 192 19.84 -11.62 9.17
CA PRO A 192 19.71 -12.08 10.56
C PRO A 192 20.15 -11.07 11.60
#